data_7ea0e939a74bb34cc84aacd0fbc37c61
#
_entry.id   7ea0e939a74bb34cc84aacd0fbc37c61
#
_cell.length_a   1.000
_cell.length_b   1.000
_cell.length_c   1.000
_cell.angle_alpha   90.00
_cell.angle_beta   90.00
_cell.angle_gamma   90.00
#
_symmetry.space_group_name_H-M   'P 1'
#
loop_
_entity.id
_entity.type
_entity.pdbx_description
1 polymer ?
#
loop_
_entity_poly.entity_id
_entity_poly.type
_entity_poly.pdbx_seq_one_letter_code
_entity_poly.pdbx_strand_id
1 'polypeptide(L)'
;MLENVELVKDIVKNPLDAHEALAKVGLTEHENKFPNQLSGGEQQRISIARAVAKNPKVLLCDEPTGALDSATGVEVLKLLMEQCRKGGNTVIIVTHNSLIADIADTIVRVKNGKIKSVVDNPSPKNIEEVEW
;
A
#
# COMPACT_ATOMS: atom_id res chain seq x y z
N MET A 1 12.25 7.35 12.30
CA MET A 1 11.26 7.10 11.21
C MET A 1 10.48 8.35 10.82
N LEU A 2 10.10 9.15 11.80
CA LEU A 2 9.37 10.41 11.55
C LEU A 2 10.08 11.28 10.49
N GLU A 3 11.35 11.58 10.67
CA GLU A 3 12.16 12.37 9.71
C GLU A 3 12.10 11.83 8.28
N ASN A 4 12.07 10.50 8.11
CA ASN A 4 11.97 9.87 6.80
C ASN A 4 10.64 10.17 6.09
N VAL A 5 9.56 10.30 6.86
CA VAL A 5 8.25 10.69 6.33
C VAL A 5 8.18 12.20 6.15
N GLU A 6 8.80 12.98 7.03
CA GLU A 6 8.84 14.45 6.94
C GLU A 6 9.57 14.99 5.71
N LEU A 7 10.55 14.26 5.17
CA LEU A 7 11.24 14.64 3.91
C LEU A 7 10.26 14.95 2.76
N VAL A 8 9.05 14.41 2.82
CA VAL A 8 8.00 14.65 1.83
C VAL A 8 7.49 16.09 1.86
N LYS A 9 7.55 16.77 3.02
CA LYS A 9 7.07 18.15 3.18
C LYS A 9 7.75 19.14 2.23
N ASP A 10 9.01 18.88 1.90
CA ASP A 10 9.80 19.75 1.02
C ASP A 10 9.55 19.53 -0.47
N ILE A 11 8.83 18.46 -0.81
CA ILE A 11 8.67 17.99 -2.20
C ILE A 11 7.27 18.29 -2.76
N VAL A 12 6.24 18.34 -1.90
CA VAL A 12 4.84 18.49 -2.33
C VAL A 12 4.15 19.67 -1.67
N LYS A 13 3.17 20.26 -2.36
CA LYS A 13 2.48 21.49 -1.90
C LYS A 13 1.56 21.29 -0.70
N ASN A 14 0.92 20.13 -0.56
CA ASN A 14 -0.05 19.84 0.50
C ASN A 14 0.20 18.44 1.07
N PRO A 15 1.33 18.20 1.76
CA PRO A 15 1.60 16.91 2.38
C PRO A 15 0.65 16.68 3.56
N LEU A 16 0.35 15.40 3.83
CA LEU A 16 -0.22 15.03 5.12
C LEU A 16 0.84 15.22 6.21
N ASP A 17 0.38 15.42 7.45
CA ASP A 17 1.29 15.42 8.59
C ASP A 17 1.96 14.03 8.73
N ALA A 18 3.26 14.04 9.08
CA ALA A 18 4.03 12.80 9.16
C ALA A 18 3.54 11.88 10.29
N HIS A 19 3.08 12.45 11.42
CA HIS A 19 2.46 11.65 12.49
C HIS A 19 1.16 11.02 12.03
N GLU A 20 0.33 11.77 11.28
CA GLU A 20 -0.89 11.22 10.69
C GLU A 20 -0.59 10.10 9.69
N ALA A 21 0.42 10.27 8.85
CA ALA A 21 0.84 9.25 7.90
C ALA A 21 1.34 7.97 8.59
N LEU A 22 2.11 8.10 9.69
CA LEU A 22 2.56 6.97 10.50
C LEU A 22 1.40 6.28 11.23
N ALA A 23 0.45 7.07 11.75
CA ALA A 23 -0.76 6.53 12.39
C ALA A 23 -1.60 5.69 11.41
N LYS A 24 -1.75 6.15 10.17
CA LYS A 24 -2.48 5.42 9.12
C LYS A 24 -1.89 4.04 8.80
N VAL A 25 -0.60 3.83 9.04
CA VAL A 25 0.09 2.56 8.83
C VAL A 25 0.35 1.77 10.12
N GLY A 26 -0.21 2.23 11.25
CA GLY A 26 -0.09 1.55 12.55
C GLY A 26 1.33 1.59 13.12
N LEU A 27 2.11 2.64 12.88
CA LEU A 27 3.51 2.77 13.28
C LEU A 27 3.81 3.99 14.17
N THR A 28 2.82 4.52 14.86
CA THR A 28 2.97 5.68 15.74
C THR A 28 4.05 5.45 16.82
N GLU A 29 4.10 4.25 17.40
CA GLU A 29 5.09 3.92 18.44
C GLU A 29 6.53 3.77 17.90
N HIS A 30 6.69 3.77 16.57
CA HIS A 30 7.97 3.55 15.90
C HIS A 30 8.63 4.83 15.38
N GLU A 31 8.09 5.99 15.71
CA GLU A 31 8.57 7.30 15.23
C GLU A 31 10.06 7.53 15.45
N ASN A 32 10.58 7.08 16.60
CA ASN A 32 11.96 7.25 17.01
C ASN A 32 12.89 6.08 16.61
N LYS A 33 12.37 5.03 15.98
CA LYS A 33 13.19 3.91 15.53
C LYS A 33 13.95 4.22 14.25
N PHE A 34 15.10 3.59 14.08
CA PHE A 34 15.86 3.59 12.83
C PHE A 34 15.41 2.44 11.92
N PRO A 35 15.66 2.52 10.57
CA PRO A 35 15.24 1.49 9.62
C PRO A 35 15.74 0.08 9.95
N ASN A 36 16.96 -0.04 10.49
CA ASN A 36 17.56 -1.32 10.88
C ASN A 36 16.95 -1.97 12.14
N GLN A 37 16.07 -1.24 12.83
CA GLN A 37 15.36 -1.72 14.01
C GLN A 37 13.94 -2.20 13.68
N LEU A 38 13.57 -2.19 12.41
CA LEU A 38 12.25 -2.55 11.92
C LEU A 38 12.27 -3.89 11.20
N SER A 39 11.20 -4.66 11.39
CA SER A 39 10.91 -5.85 10.58
C SER A 39 10.67 -5.47 9.10
N GLY A 40 10.74 -6.45 8.20
CA GLY A 40 10.45 -6.23 6.78
C GLY A 40 9.07 -5.63 6.53
N GLY A 41 8.05 -6.12 7.26
CA GLY A 41 6.69 -5.58 7.15
C GLY A 41 6.54 -4.16 7.68
N GLU A 42 7.25 -3.81 8.78
CA GLU A 42 7.28 -2.43 9.28
C GLU A 42 7.99 -1.49 8.29
N GLN A 43 9.09 -1.94 7.67
CA GLN A 43 9.77 -1.17 6.62
C GLN A 43 8.86 -0.94 5.40
N GLN A 44 8.09 -1.96 5.01
CA GLN A 44 7.11 -1.83 3.93
C GLN A 44 6.02 -0.83 4.29
N ARG A 45 5.47 -0.89 5.50
CA ARG A 45 4.48 0.09 5.98
C ARG A 45 5.04 1.52 6.04
N ILE A 46 6.30 1.71 6.42
CA ILE A 46 6.97 3.03 6.33
C ILE A 46 7.03 3.53 4.88
N SER A 47 7.35 2.65 3.94
CA SER A 47 7.36 3.03 2.52
C SER A 47 5.98 3.48 2.03
N ILE A 48 4.93 2.81 2.49
CA ILE A 48 3.54 3.21 2.23
C ILE A 48 3.22 4.55 2.92
N ALA A 49 3.61 4.75 4.19
CA ALA A 49 3.42 6.02 4.90
C ALA A 49 4.05 7.20 4.15
N ARG A 50 5.29 7.03 3.65
CA ARG A 50 5.97 8.04 2.82
C ARG A 50 5.23 8.35 1.52
N ALA A 51 4.67 7.34 0.89
CA ALA A 51 3.88 7.52 -0.32
C ALA A 51 2.56 8.25 -0.04
N VAL A 52 1.85 7.84 1.01
CA VAL A 52 0.57 8.41 1.45
C VAL A 52 0.73 9.85 1.95
N ALA A 53 1.85 10.15 2.64
CA ALA A 53 2.15 11.50 3.13
C ALA A 53 2.23 12.55 2.00
N LYS A 54 2.52 12.13 0.77
CA LYS A 54 2.44 12.99 -0.42
C LYS A 54 1.01 13.41 -0.79
N ASN A 55 0.01 12.83 -0.15
CA ASN A 55 -1.40 13.01 -0.48
C ASN A 55 -1.68 12.78 -1.99
N PRO A 56 -1.24 11.65 -2.56
CA PRO A 56 -1.31 11.41 -3.99
C PRO A 56 -2.73 11.03 -4.41
N LYS A 57 -3.09 11.29 -5.67
CA LYS A 57 -4.32 10.76 -6.26
C LYS A 57 -4.18 9.29 -6.69
N VAL A 58 -2.95 8.87 -7.00
CA VAL A 58 -2.62 7.51 -7.45
C VAL A 58 -1.45 6.98 -6.65
N LEU A 59 -1.61 5.80 -6.07
CA LEU A 59 -0.56 4.99 -5.45
C LEU A 59 -0.19 3.84 -6.37
N LEU A 60 1.08 3.71 -6.69
CA LEU A 60 1.61 2.60 -7.48
C LEU A 60 2.45 1.70 -6.57
N CYS A 61 2.07 0.45 -6.47
CA CYS A 61 2.72 -0.54 -5.61
C CYS A 61 3.22 -1.72 -6.45
N ASP A 62 4.51 -1.98 -6.39
CA ASP A 62 5.14 -3.11 -7.06
C ASP A 62 5.43 -4.20 -6.03
N GLU A 63 4.79 -5.36 -6.18
CA GLU A 63 4.87 -6.53 -5.30
C GLU A 63 4.81 -6.19 -3.79
N PRO A 64 3.76 -5.47 -3.32
CA PRO A 64 3.75 -4.92 -1.96
C PRO A 64 3.78 -5.98 -0.85
N THR A 65 3.51 -7.24 -1.17
CA THR A 65 3.51 -8.37 -0.22
C THR A 65 4.57 -9.43 -0.51
N GLY A 66 5.35 -9.28 -1.57
CA GLY A 66 6.22 -10.34 -2.11
C GLY A 66 7.30 -10.87 -1.17
N ALA A 67 7.76 -10.05 -0.21
CA ALA A 67 8.80 -10.43 0.77
C ALA A 67 8.25 -10.58 2.19
N LEU A 68 6.92 -10.64 2.37
CA LEU A 68 6.25 -10.68 3.66
C LEU A 68 5.62 -12.05 3.90
N ASP A 69 5.51 -12.43 5.18
CA ASP A 69 4.65 -13.54 5.58
C ASP A 69 3.16 -13.20 5.32
N SER A 70 2.31 -14.21 5.24
CA SER A 70 0.90 -14.03 4.87
C SER A 70 0.17 -13.04 5.78
N ALA A 71 0.37 -13.11 7.11
CA ALA A 71 -0.32 -12.24 8.06
C ALA A 71 0.09 -10.77 7.86
N THR A 72 1.38 -10.49 7.76
CA THR A 72 1.91 -9.16 7.50
C THR A 72 1.51 -8.65 6.11
N GLY A 73 1.48 -9.53 5.10
CA GLY A 73 1.00 -9.21 3.76
C GLY A 73 -0.45 -8.75 3.74
N VAL A 74 -1.32 -9.44 4.48
CA VAL A 74 -2.73 -9.05 4.64
C VAL A 74 -2.87 -7.68 5.28
N GLU A 75 -2.08 -7.36 6.32
CA GLU A 75 -2.10 -6.03 6.94
C GLU A 75 -1.72 -4.93 5.95
N VAL A 76 -0.69 -5.15 5.14
CA VAL A 76 -0.28 -4.19 4.09
C VAL A 76 -1.38 -4.00 3.05
N LEU A 77 -2.03 -5.07 2.61
CA LEU A 77 -3.14 -4.96 1.66
C LEU A 77 -4.36 -4.24 2.26
N LYS A 78 -4.69 -4.49 3.55
CA LYS A 78 -5.73 -3.73 4.26
C LYS A 78 -5.47 -2.24 4.24
N LEU A 79 -4.23 -1.81 4.51
CA LEU A 79 -3.83 -0.41 4.45
C LEU A 79 -4.04 0.19 3.05
N LEU A 80 -3.61 -0.52 2.01
CA LEU A 80 -3.78 -0.06 0.62
C LEU A 80 -5.25 0.03 0.23
N MET A 81 -6.08 -0.94 0.64
CA MET A 81 -7.53 -0.90 0.42
C MET A 81 -8.19 0.28 1.15
N GLU A 82 -7.76 0.57 2.39
CA GLU A 82 -8.27 1.73 3.12
C GLU A 82 -7.94 3.06 2.44
N GLN A 83 -6.75 3.20 1.87
CA GLN A 83 -6.39 4.37 1.06
C GLN A 83 -7.31 4.51 -0.14
N CYS A 84 -7.69 3.41 -0.80
CA CYS A 84 -8.61 3.42 -1.92
C CYS A 84 -10.05 3.75 -1.47
N ARG A 85 -10.59 3.00 -0.50
CA ARG A 85 -12.01 3.05 -0.11
C ARG A 85 -12.38 4.30 0.69
N LYS A 86 -11.51 4.71 1.63
CA LYS A 86 -11.75 5.85 2.54
C LYS A 86 -11.00 7.11 2.09
N GLY A 87 -9.81 6.94 1.52
CA GLY A 87 -8.96 8.04 1.09
C GLY A 87 -9.30 8.61 -0.28
N GLY A 88 -10.09 7.89 -1.10
CA GLY A 88 -10.43 8.29 -2.47
C GLY A 88 -9.24 8.23 -3.44
N ASN A 89 -8.15 7.55 -3.07
CA ASN A 89 -6.99 7.33 -3.92
C ASN A 89 -7.25 6.19 -4.90
N THR A 90 -6.65 6.24 -6.07
CA THR A 90 -6.52 5.06 -6.94
C THR A 90 -5.27 4.29 -6.54
N VAL A 91 -5.42 3.01 -6.21
CA VAL A 91 -4.30 2.12 -5.88
C VAL A 91 -4.11 1.15 -7.02
N ILE A 92 -2.91 1.14 -7.60
CA ILE A 92 -2.51 0.20 -8.65
C ILE A 92 -1.47 -0.74 -8.06
N ILE A 93 -1.77 -2.04 -8.05
CA ILE A 93 -0.88 -3.08 -7.54
C ILE A 93 -0.39 -3.92 -8.72
N VAL A 94 0.92 -3.96 -8.90
CA VAL A 94 1.59 -4.90 -9.80
C VAL A 94 1.98 -6.11 -8.98
N THR A 95 1.51 -7.29 -9.36
CA THR A 95 1.78 -8.54 -8.63
C THR A 95 1.60 -9.77 -9.50
N HIS A 96 2.29 -10.85 -9.12
CA HIS A 96 2.05 -12.18 -9.66
C HIS A 96 1.15 -13.03 -8.75
N ASN A 97 0.74 -12.52 -7.58
CA ASN A 97 -0.17 -13.21 -6.68
C ASN A 97 -1.63 -13.07 -7.18
N SER A 98 -2.18 -14.18 -7.68
CA SER A 98 -3.55 -14.21 -8.23
C SER A 98 -4.64 -13.95 -7.17
N LEU A 99 -4.38 -14.18 -5.89
CA LEU A 99 -5.34 -13.95 -4.81
C LEU A 99 -5.70 -12.46 -4.66
N ILE A 100 -4.75 -11.57 -5.00
CA ILE A 100 -4.99 -10.12 -4.97
C ILE A 100 -6.06 -9.71 -6.02
N ALA A 101 -6.22 -10.48 -7.09
CA ALA A 101 -7.27 -10.22 -8.08
C ALA A 101 -8.69 -10.31 -7.50
N ASP A 102 -8.90 -11.15 -6.48
CA ASP A 102 -10.22 -11.33 -5.86
C ASP A 102 -10.71 -10.08 -5.14
N ILE A 103 -9.79 -9.26 -4.62
CA ILE A 103 -10.10 -8.01 -3.88
C ILE A 103 -10.04 -6.75 -4.76
N ALA A 104 -9.57 -6.87 -6.00
CA ALA A 104 -9.44 -5.75 -6.93
C ALA A 104 -10.78 -5.38 -7.61
N ASP A 105 -10.99 -4.10 -7.86
CA ASP A 105 -12.15 -3.60 -8.63
C ASP A 105 -11.98 -3.88 -10.13
N THR A 106 -10.74 -3.73 -10.63
CA THR A 106 -10.39 -3.95 -12.04
C THR A 106 -9.09 -4.74 -12.13
N ILE A 107 -9.07 -5.75 -12.98
CA ILE A 107 -7.93 -6.62 -13.18
C ILE A 107 -7.38 -6.40 -14.59
N VAL A 108 -6.13 -5.96 -14.68
CA VAL A 108 -5.41 -5.80 -15.95
C VAL A 108 -4.37 -6.92 -16.07
N ARG A 109 -4.52 -7.77 -17.07
CA ARG A 109 -3.56 -8.84 -17.35
C ARG A 109 -2.59 -8.41 -18.43
N VAL A 110 -1.30 -8.46 -18.10
CA VAL A 110 -0.20 -8.11 -19.02
C VAL A 110 0.55 -9.38 -19.41
N LYS A 111 0.85 -9.55 -20.69
CA LYS A 111 1.69 -10.63 -21.22
C LYS A 111 2.58 -10.10 -22.35
N ASN A 112 3.88 -10.40 -22.28
CA ASN A 112 4.88 -9.96 -23.27
C ASN A 112 4.83 -8.46 -23.56
N GLY A 113 4.73 -7.63 -22.50
CA GLY A 113 4.68 -6.17 -22.61
C GLY A 113 3.40 -5.58 -23.20
N LYS A 114 2.35 -6.40 -23.39
CA LYS A 114 1.06 -5.97 -23.94
C LYS A 114 -0.09 -6.31 -22.99
N ILE A 115 -1.10 -5.46 -22.96
CA ILE A 115 -2.35 -5.73 -22.25
C ILE A 115 -3.06 -6.88 -22.97
N LYS A 116 -3.29 -7.99 -22.28
CA LYS A 116 -4.02 -9.15 -22.77
C LYS A 116 -5.53 -9.03 -22.52
N SER A 117 -5.90 -8.53 -21.34
CA SER A 117 -7.29 -8.33 -20.96
C SER A 117 -7.42 -7.28 -19.88
N VAL A 118 -8.56 -6.63 -19.83
CA VAL A 118 -9.04 -5.77 -18.76
C VAL A 118 -10.40 -6.31 -18.36
N VAL A 119 -10.58 -6.62 -17.08
CA VAL A 119 -11.80 -7.20 -16.53
C VAL A 119 -12.21 -6.45 -15.29
N ASP A 120 -13.40 -5.91 -15.27
CA ASP A 120 -13.99 -5.33 -14.06
C ASP A 120 -14.54 -6.45 -13.17
N ASN A 121 -14.28 -6.32 -11.87
CA ASN A 121 -14.79 -7.22 -10.86
C ASN A 121 -16.02 -6.60 -10.20
N PRO A 122 -17.23 -7.04 -10.50
CA PRO A 122 -18.46 -6.42 -10.01
C PRO A 122 -18.70 -6.66 -8.52
N SER A 123 -17.96 -7.62 -7.91
CA SER A 123 -18.12 -7.99 -6.51
C SER A 123 -16.76 -8.38 -5.90
N PRO A 124 -15.88 -7.37 -5.66
CA PRO A 124 -14.62 -7.62 -4.99
C PRO A 124 -14.85 -8.23 -3.60
N LYS A 125 -14.13 -9.30 -3.29
CA LYS A 125 -14.17 -9.91 -1.96
C LYS A 125 -13.61 -8.97 -0.91
N ASN A 126 -14.07 -9.14 0.33
CA ASN A 126 -13.37 -8.58 1.46
C ASN A 126 -12.04 -9.33 1.63
N ILE A 127 -11.00 -8.61 2.03
CA ILE A 127 -9.67 -9.21 2.23
C ILE A 127 -9.68 -10.35 3.25
N GLU A 128 -10.60 -10.31 4.20
CA GLU A 128 -10.78 -11.33 5.24
C GLU A 128 -11.43 -12.61 4.73
N GLU A 129 -12.04 -12.57 3.53
CA GLU A 129 -12.67 -13.71 2.87
C GLU A 129 -11.73 -14.47 1.94
N VAL A 130 -10.50 -13.98 1.76
CA VAL A 130 -9.49 -14.59 0.90
C VAL A 130 -8.56 -15.48 1.73
N GLU A 131 -8.39 -16.73 1.32
CA GLU A 131 -7.43 -17.66 1.93
C GLU A 131 -6.02 -17.35 1.39
N TRP A 132 -5.21 -16.71 2.23
CA TRP A 132 -3.86 -16.23 1.89
C TRP A 132 -2.76 -17.28 2.10
#